data_63d51e9e1c9949ce3a47962161176c00
#
_entry.id   63d51e9e1c9949ce3a47962161176c00
#
_cell.length_a   1.000
_cell.length_b   1.000
_cell.length_c   1.000
_cell.angle_alpha   90.00
_cell.angle_beta   90.00
_cell.angle_gamma   90.00
#
_symmetry.space_group_name_H-M   'P 1'
#
loop_
_entity.id
_entity.type
_entity.pdbx_description
1 polymer ?
#
loop_
_entity_poly.entity_id
_entity_poly.type
_entity_poly.pdbx_seq_one_letter_code
_entity_poly.pdbx_strand_id
1 'polypeptide(L)'
;MSKITTTLHNHWLKTPGYKEAYDASQAEFELARQLIETRVKSGLSQGELAAKMGTSQSTIARLESGTSMPSMRTLTKFAQATNSQLQILFKPVKADRSRAAV
;
A
#
# COMPACT_ATOMS: atom_id res chain seq x y z
N MET A 1 11.32 6.65 9.66
CA MET A 1 10.48 6.43 10.84
C MET A 1 11.24 6.70 12.11
N SER A 2 10.60 7.24 13.11
CA SER A 2 11.24 7.54 14.38
C SER A 2 11.46 6.28 15.18
N LYS A 3 12.44 6.32 16.09
CA LYS A 3 12.70 5.20 16.99
C LYS A 3 11.50 4.93 17.90
N ILE A 4 10.78 5.98 18.27
CA ILE A 4 9.62 5.85 19.15
C ILE A 4 8.56 4.98 18.48
N THR A 5 8.30 5.20 17.18
CA THR A 5 7.33 4.41 16.45
C THR A 5 7.73 2.95 16.42
N THR A 6 9.01 2.68 16.18
CA THR A 6 9.51 1.30 16.14
C THR A 6 9.36 0.63 17.50
N THR A 7 9.66 1.35 18.58
CA THR A 7 9.54 0.82 19.94
C THR A 7 8.10 0.49 20.26
N LEU A 8 7.17 1.39 19.93
CA LEU A 8 5.74 1.16 20.15
C LEU A 8 5.27 -0.03 19.36
N HIS A 9 5.68 -0.14 18.12
CA HIS A 9 5.31 -1.27 17.29
C HIS A 9 5.77 -2.59 17.90
N ASN A 10 7.02 -2.66 18.35
CA ASN A 10 7.54 -3.86 18.97
C ASN A 10 6.78 -4.24 20.23
N HIS A 11 6.40 -3.23 21.02
CA HIS A 11 5.60 -3.47 22.23
C HIS A 11 4.23 -4.02 21.86
N TRP A 12 3.57 -3.43 20.88
CA TRP A 12 2.21 -3.79 20.52
C TRP A 12 2.11 -5.13 19.81
N LEU A 13 3.20 -5.61 19.22
CA LEU A 13 3.21 -6.92 18.60
C LEU A 13 2.89 -8.04 19.60
N LYS A 14 3.05 -7.77 20.89
CA LYS A 14 2.74 -8.73 21.92
C LYS A 14 1.26 -8.70 22.32
N THR A 15 0.52 -7.70 21.85
CA THR A 15 -0.90 -7.58 22.16
C THR A 15 -1.69 -8.52 21.28
N PRO A 16 -2.61 -9.31 21.84
CA PRO A 16 -3.42 -10.23 21.03
C PRO A 16 -4.16 -9.48 19.93
N GLY A 17 -4.09 -10.00 18.72
CA GLY A 17 -4.76 -9.42 17.56
C GLY A 17 -4.04 -8.28 16.89
N TYR A 18 -3.01 -7.71 17.52
CA TYR A 18 -2.30 -6.57 16.92
C TYR A 18 -1.54 -6.98 15.67
N LYS A 19 -0.95 -8.16 15.68
CA LYS A 19 -0.14 -8.61 14.55
C LYS A 19 -0.95 -8.71 13.27
N GLU A 20 -2.16 -9.27 13.37
CA GLU A 20 -3.03 -9.39 12.21
C GLU A 20 -3.43 -8.02 11.68
N ALA A 21 -3.76 -7.10 12.59
CA ALA A 21 -4.11 -5.75 12.19
C ALA A 21 -2.92 -5.04 11.54
N TYR A 22 -1.73 -5.23 12.11
CA TYR A 22 -0.52 -4.63 11.55
C TYR A 22 -0.20 -5.19 10.18
N ASP A 23 -0.33 -6.51 10.01
CA ASP A 23 -0.03 -7.13 8.72
C ASP A 23 -0.96 -6.64 7.62
N ALA A 24 -2.24 -6.42 7.95
CA ALA A 24 -3.20 -5.85 7.01
C ALA A 24 -2.81 -4.42 6.65
N SER A 25 -2.46 -3.61 7.67
CA SER A 25 -2.03 -2.23 7.44
C SER A 25 -0.74 -2.17 6.66
N GLN A 26 0.15 -3.15 6.86
CA GLN A 26 1.41 -3.22 6.13
C GLN A 26 1.17 -3.33 4.64
N ALA A 27 0.22 -4.17 4.23
CA ALA A 27 -0.10 -4.32 2.82
C ALA A 27 -0.65 -3.01 2.23
N GLU A 28 -1.48 -2.31 2.99
CA GLU A 28 -2.03 -1.03 2.57
C GLU A 28 -0.93 0.03 2.41
N PHE A 29 -0.01 0.09 3.37
CA PHE A 29 1.12 1.03 3.30
C PHE A 29 2.03 0.71 2.14
N GLU A 30 2.31 -0.57 1.91
CA GLU A 30 3.18 -0.97 0.82
C GLU A 30 2.56 -0.59 -0.53
N LEU A 31 1.25 -0.81 -0.68
CA LEU A 31 0.56 -0.43 -1.89
C LEU A 31 0.60 1.09 -2.07
N ALA A 32 0.32 1.84 -1.01
CA ALA A 32 0.33 3.31 -1.08
C ALA A 32 1.71 3.80 -1.52
N ARG A 33 2.78 3.23 -0.97
CA ARG A 33 4.14 3.59 -1.35
C ARG A 33 4.38 3.36 -2.83
N GLN A 34 3.93 2.22 -3.35
CA GLN A 34 4.09 1.92 -4.77
C GLN A 34 3.29 2.87 -5.64
N LEU A 35 2.10 3.25 -5.20
CA LEU A 35 1.30 4.22 -5.95
C LEU A 35 2.01 5.57 -6.04
N ILE A 36 2.57 6.03 -4.92
CA ILE A 36 3.31 7.30 -4.90
C ILE A 36 4.52 7.22 -5.83
N GLU A 37 5.32 6.17 -5.71
CA GLU A 37 6.51 6.01 -6.52
C GLU A 37 6.19 5.98 -8.01
N THR A 38 5.15 5.23 -8.38
CA THR A 38 4.76 5.11 -9.77
C THR A 38 4.30 6.45 -10.32
N ARG A 39 3.51 7.19 -9.54
CA ARG A 39 3.05 8.52 -9.97
C ARG A 39 4.22 9.46 -10.16
N VAL A 40 5.13 9.49 -9.20
CA VAL A 40 6.29 10.39 -9.27
C VAL A 40 7.18 10.04 -10.46
N LYS A 41 7.43 8.77 -10.68
CA LYS A 41 8.23 8.32 -11.83
C LYS A 41 7.57 8.67 -13.15
N SER A 42 6.24 8.74 -13.16
CA SER A 42 5.50 9.12 -14.37
C SER A 42 5.50 10.63 -14.60
N GLY A 43 6.04 11.39 -13.66
CA GLY A 43 6.09 12.85 -13.79
C GLY A 43 4.77 13.52 -13.55
N LEU A 44 3.83 12.87 -12.87
CA LEU A 44 2.49 13.41 -12.66
C LEU A 44 2.32 13.92 -11.23
N SER A 45 1.67 15.07 -11.09
CA SER A 45 1.21 15.51 -9.78
C SER A 45 -0.05 14.75 -9.40
N GLN A 46 -0.46 14.87 -8.15
CA GLN A 46 -1.72 14.25 -7.71
C GLN A 46 -2.90 14.78 -8.53
N GLY A 47 -2.90 16.10 -8.81
CA GLY A 47 -3.97 16.68 -9.60
C GLY A 47 -3.99 16.21 -11.04
N GLU A 48 -2.80 16.11 -11.64
CA GLU A 48 -2.71 15.60 -13.01
C GLU A 48 -3.15 14.17 -13.13
N LEU A 49 -2.75 13.35 -12.17
CA LEU A 49 -3.18 11.95 -12.15
C LEU A 49 -4.68 11.86 -11.96
N ALA A 50 -5.23 12.66 -11.05
CA ALA A 50 -6.68 12.68 -10.82
C ALA A 50 -7.44 13.00 -12.10
N ALA A 51 -6.97 13.99 -12.84
CA ALA A 51 -7.59 14.36 -14.12
C ALA A 51 -7.57 13.18 -15.09
N LYS A 52 -6.44 12.50 -15.20
CA LYS A 52 -6.32 11.34 -16.09
C LYS A 52 -7.23 10.19 -15.69
N MET A 53 -7.47 10.04 -14.41
CA MET A 53 -8.33 8.97 -13.89
C MET A 53 -9.79 9.37 -13.81
N GLY A 54 -10.11 10.62 -14.10
CA GLY A 54 -11.48 11.10 -14.01
C GLY A 54 -11.98 11.21 -12.58
N THR A 55 -11.12 11.59 -11.67
CA THR A 55 -11.46 11.69 -10.26
C THR A 55 -10.86 12.98 -9.67
N SER A 56 -10.97 13.15 -8.36
CA SER A 56 -10.48 14.34 -7.67
C SER A 56 -9.11 14.12 -7.07
N GLN A 57 -8.37 15.21 -6.85
CA GLN A 57 -7.07 15.14 -6.19
C GLN A 57 -7.19 14.55 -4.79
N SER A 58 -8.27 14.85 -4.08
CA SER A 58 -8.45 14.29 -2.73
C SER A 58 -8.60 12.79 -2.76
N THR A 59 -9.18 12.24 -3.83
CA THR A 59 -9.25 10.78 -4.00
C THR A 59 -7.85 10.20 -4.15
N ILE A 60 -7.00 10.83 -4.95
CA ILE A 60 -5.62 10.36 -5.12
C ILE A 60 -4.87 10.46 -3.81
N ALA A 61 -5.02 11.57 -3.08
CA ALA A 61 -4.38 11.73 -1.78
C ALA A 61 -4.80 10.61 -0.82
N ARG A 62 -6.06 10.23 -0.85
CA ARG A 62 -6.55 9.14 -0.01
C ARG A 62 -5.91 7.80 -0.40
N LEU A 63 -5.81 7.54 -1.69
CA LEU A 63 -5.15 6.31 -2.16
C LEU A 63 -3.71 6.24 -1.69
N GLU A 64 -3.03 7.37 -1.64
CA GLU A 64 -1.62 7.44 -1.27
C GLU A 64 -1.40 7.54 0.24
N SER A 65 -2.47 7.57 1.03
CA SER A 65 -2.35 7.70 2.48
C SER A 65 -2.12 6.37 3.19
N GLY A 66 -2.42 5.26 2.54
CA GLY A 66 -2.26 3.95 3.16
C GLY A 66 -3.37 3.60 4.14
N THR A 67 -4.49 4.33 4.09
CA THR A 67 -5.60 4.09 5.01
C THR A 67 -6.76 3.32 4.39
N SER A 68 -6.67 3.02 3.11
CA SER A 68 -7.73 2.27 2.44
C SER A 68 -7.13 1.39 1.34
N MET A 69 -7.85 0.34 1.01
CA MET A 69 -7.44 -0.58 -0.05
C MET A 69 -8.29 -0.28 -1.29
N PRO A 70 -7.68 0.18 -2.37
CA PRO A 70 -8.45 0.47 -3.60
C PRO A 70 -8.93 -0.83 -4.26
N SER A 71 -9.99 -0.70 -5.05
CA SER A 71 -10.50 -1.82 -5.82
C SER A 71 -9.59 -2.12 -7.00
N MET A 72 -9.74 -3.32 -7.55
CA MET A 72 -9.00 -3.68 -8.77
C MET A 72 -9.31 -2.74 -9.92
N ARG A 73 -10.56 -2.27 -10.00
CA ARG A 73 -10.93 -1.31 -11.04
C ARG A 73 -10.13 -0.01 -10.89
N THR A 74 -10.01 0.49 -9.66
CA THR A 74 -9.25 1.70 -9.39
C THR A 74 -7.78 1.49 -9.74
N LEU A 75 -7.21 0.34 -9.36
CA LEU A 75 -5.81 0.04 -9.66
C LEU A 75 -5.57 -0.06 -11.17
N THR A 76 -6.53 -0.62 -11.90
CA THR A 76 -6.43 -0.71 -13.35
C THR A 76 -6.42 0.69 -13.99
N LYS A 77 -7.31 1.57 -13.51
CA LYS A 77 -7.34 2.95 -14.00
C LYS A 77 -6.03 3.66 -13.70
N PHE A 78 -5.49 3.43 -12.50
CA PHE A 78 -4.21 4.02 -12.10
C PHE A 78 -3.09 3.55 -13.04
N ALA A 79 -3.05 2.25 -13.31
CA ALA A 79 -2.03 1.70 -14.20
C ALA A 79 -2.12 2.32 -15.59
N GLN A 80 -3.32 2.46 -16.12
CA GLN A 80 -3.52 3.08 -17.43
C GLN A 80 -3.08 4.55 -17.43
N ALA A 81 -3.43 5.28 -16.38
CA ALA A 81 -3.11 6.70 -16.28
C ALA A 81 -1.61 6.94 -16.15
N THR A 82 -0.88 6.02 -15.55
CA THR A 82 0.57 6.14 -15.37
C THR A 82 1.36 5.36 -16.41
N ASN A 83 0.67 4.80 -17.39
CA ASN A 83 1.29 4.00 -18.45
C ASN A 83 2.11 2.85 -17.86
N SER A 84 1.52 2.19 -16.87
CA SER A 84 2.14 1.08 -16.13
C SER A 84 1.33 -0.18 -16.32
N GLN A 85 1.93 -1.31 -15.96
CA GLN A 85 1.23 -2.59 -15.97
C GLN A 85 0.98 -3.03 -14.53
N LEU A 86 -0.26 -3.34 -14.22
CA LEU A 86 -0.62 -3.83 -12.89
C LEU A 86 -0.24 -5.31 -12.79
N GLN A 87 0.56 -5.61 -11.77
CA GLN A 87 0.93 -6.99 -11.46
C GLN A 87 0.76 -7.22 -9.97
N ILE A 88 0.24 -8.38 -9.62
CA ILE A 88 0.06 -8.76 -8.22
C ILE A 88 0.87 -10.03 -7.97
N LEU A 89 1.75 -9.94 -6.97
CA LEU A 89 2.62 -11.05 -6.63
C LEU A 89 2.37 -11.49 -5.20
N PHE A 90 2.33 -12.79 -4.99
CA PHE A 90 2.30 -13.37 -3.66
C PHE A 90 3.66 -14.00 -3.40
N LYS A 91 4.32 -13.54 -2.34
CA LYS A 91 5.63 -14.08 -1.97
C LYS A 91 5.52 -14.93 -0.73
N PRO A 92 6.16 -16.12 -0.72
CA PRO A 92 6.19 -16.92 0.50
C PRO A 92 6.88 -16.15 1.62
N VAL A 93 6.41 -16.35 2.83
CA VAL A 93 6.99 -15.71 4.02
C VAL A 93 8.01 -16.66 4.61
N LYS A 94 9.27 -16.22 4.68
CA LYS A 94 10.34 -17.09 5.19
C LYS A 94 10.14 -17.49 6.64
N ALA A 95 9.53 -16.63 7.43
CA ALA A 95 9.33 -16.89 8.84
C ALA A 95 8.28 -17.95 9.12
N ASP A 96 7.60 -18.44 8.09
CA ASP A 96 6.50 -19.38 8.22
C ASP A 96 6.93 -20.83 8.21
N ARG A 97 8.16 -21.11 8.56
CA ARG A 97 8.64 -22.48 8.60
C ARG A 97 7.90 -23.32 9.61
N SER A 98 7.51 -22.71 10.73
CA SER A 98 6.74 -23.44 11.73
C SER A 98 5.40 -23.87 11.17
N ARG A 99 4.80 -23.04 10.34
CA ARG A 99 3.54 -23.37 9.71
C ARG A 99 3.73 -24.44 8.65
N ALA A 100 4.82 -24.37 7.91
CA ALA A 100 5.13 -25.35 6.88
C ALA A 100 5.40 -26.72 7.49
N ALA A 101 5.86 -26.77 8.71
CA ALA A 101 6.14 -28.00 9.42
C ALA A 101 4.88 -28.72 9.88
N VAL A 102 3.75 -28.03 9.87
CA VAL A 102 2.49 -28.62 10.23
C VAL A 102 1.92 -29.37 9.06
#